data_0e3737179b1f7b78b87f32c0da169178
#
_entry.id   0e3737179b1f7b78b87f32c0da169178
#
_cell.length_a   1.000
_cell.length_b   1.000
_cell.length_c   1.000
_cell.angle_alpha   90.00
_cell.angle_beta   90.00
_cell.angle_gamma   90.00
#
_symmetry.space_group_name_H-M   'P 1'
#
loop_
_entity.id
_entity.type
_entity.pdbx_description
1 polymer ?
#
loop_
_entity_poly.entity_id
_entity_poly.type
_entity_poly.pdbx_seq_one_letter_code
_entity_poly.pdbx_strand_id
1 'polypeptide(L)'
;MVMVEPNGQARVVADELAFPNGTVITPDGGTLIVGETRAARLTAFDIAADGSLSGRRLWAQLDNAVPDGICLDAEGAIWVASPRSAEVLRVREGGEVTRRIGVSTQAFACMLGREDRRTLFILTAETANPEEARGKASRRVEAIEVDVPGAGLPWSQPTSIEEREP
;
A
#
# COMPACT_ATOMS: atom_id res chain seq x y z
N MET A 1 0.76 8.33 13.86
CA MET A 1 0.31 6.91 13.67
C MET A 1 0.00 6.31 15.03
N VAL A 2 -1.04 5.50 15.11
CA VAL A 2 -1.48 4.87 16.36
C VAL A 2 -1.49 3.36 16.16
N MET A 3 -0.93 2.63 17.11
CA MET A 3 -1.05 1.18 17.23
C MET A 3 -2.13 0.85 18.26
N VAL A 4 -2.97 -0.15 17.96
CA VAL A 4 -3.97 -0.69 18.89
C VAL A 4 -3.54 -2.10 19.26
N GLU A 5 -3.37 -2.35 20.54
CA GLU A 5 -2.99 -3.66 21.08
C GLU A 5 -4.19 -4.61 21.17
N PRO A 6 -3.98 -5.93 21.28
CA PRO A 6 -5.08 -6.90 21.38
C PRO A 6 -6.03 -6.66 22.55
N ASN A 7 -5.55 -6.02 23.63
CA ASN A 7 -6.36 -5.62 24.79
C ASN A 7 -7.18 -4.35 24.56
N GLY A 8 -7.09 -3.71 23.38
CA GLY A 8 -7.78 -2.48 23.01
C GLY A 8 -7.07 -1.19 23.43
N GLN A 9 -5.92 -1.26 24.10
CA GLN A 9 -5.12 -0.08 24.41
C GLN A 9 -4.51 0.51 23.14
N ALA A 10 -4.52 1.84 23.04
CA ALA A 10 -3.96 2.56 21.90
C ALA A 10 -2.79 3.44 22.34
N ARG A 11 -1.70 3.43 21.56
CA ARG A 11 -0.56 4.31 21.80
C ARG A 11 -0.04 4.91 20.49
N VAL A 12 0.50 6.11 20.57
CA VAL A 12 1.20 6.74 19.44
C VAL A 12 2.54 6.03 19.24
N VAL A 13 2.80 5.56 18.01
CA VAL A 13 4.06 4.87 17.64
C VAL A 13 4.90 5.70 16.65
N ALA A 14 4.31 6.66 15.96
CA ALA A 14 5.02 7.65 15.16
C ALA A 14 4.18 8.92 15.01
N ASP A 15 4.81 10.06 14.98
CA ASP A 15 4.25 11.40 14.79
C ASP A 15 4.96 12.17 13.67
N GLU A 16 4.63 13.44 13.48
CA GLU A 16 5.23 14.34 12.48
C GLU A 16 5.23 13.75 11.04
N LEU A 17 4.21 12.97 10.69
CA LEU A 17 4.00 12.44 9.35
C LEU A 17 3.13 13.39 8.53
N ALA A 18 3.54 13.67 7.30
CA ALA A 18 2.86 14.59 6.39
C ALA A 18 1.68 13.93 5.66
N PHE A 19 0.56 13.77 6.35
CA PHE A 19 -0.65 13.09 5.87
C PHE A 19 -0.38 11.61 5.56
N PRO A 20 -0.16 10.78 6.61
CA PRO A 20 0.08 9.35 6.45
C PRO A 20 -1.16 8.67 5.85
N ASN A 21 -0.95 7.80 4.86
CA ASN A 21 -1.99 7.11 4.11
C ASN A 21 -1.69 5.60 4.04
N GLY A 22 -1.58 5.00 2.85
CA GLY A 22 -1.32 3.57 2.70
C GLY A 22 -0.08 3.10 3.45
N THR A 23 -0.15 1.90 4.04
CA THR A 23 0.95 1.27 4.76
C THR A 23 1.13 -0.17 4.31
N VAL A 24 2.38 -0.64 4.32
CA VAL A 24 2.75 -2.04 4.14
C VAL A 24 3.75 -2.48 5.21
N ILE A 25 3.75 -3.77 5.51
CA ILE A 25 4.74 -4.40 6.38
C ILE A 25 5.46 -5.46 5.55
N THR A 26 6.80 -5.51 5.66
CA THR A 26 7.61 -6.52 4.99
C THR A 26 7.26 -7.93 5.47
N PRO A 27 7.47 -8.99 4.65
CA PRO A 27 7.09 -10.36 5.00
C PRO A 27 7.72 -10.91 6.27
N ASP A 28 8.92 -10.43 6.63
CA ASP A 28 9.62 -10.75 7.88
C ASP A 28 9.05 -10.04 9.11
N GLY A 29 8.09 -9.12 8.91
CA GLY A 29 7.50 -8.31 9.97
C GLY A 29 8.42 -7.22 10.53
N GLY A 30 9.61 -7.02 9.95
CA GLY A 30 10.65 -6.15 10.51
C GLY A 30 10.55 -4.68 10.10
N THR A 31 9.88 -4.37 8.99
CA THR A 31 9.81 -2.99 8.47
C THR A 31 8.38 -2.58 8.13
N LEU A 32 7.98 -1.42 8.62
CA LEU A 32 6.75 -0.75 8.19
C LEU A 32 7.10 0.39 7.25
N ILE A 33 6.43 0.46 6.10
CA ILE A 33 6.58 1.54 5.14
C ILE A 33 5.24 2.25 4.99
N VAL A 34 5.24 3.59 5.06
CA VAL A 34 4.05 4.43 4.99
C VAL A 34 4.17 5.48 3.90
N GLY A 35 3.10 5.68 3.15
CA GLY A 35 2.95 6.77 2.20
C GLY A 35 2.63 8.07 2.93
N GLU A 36 3.45 9.11 2.73
CA GLU A 36 3.16 10.47 3.20
C GLU A 36 2.69 11.33 2.02
N THR A 37 1.38 11.42 1.82
CA THR A 37 0.75 12.04 0.65
C THR A 37 1.23 13.48 0.41
N ARG A 38 1.25 14.31 1.49
CA ARG A 38 1.64 15.72 1.36
C ARG A 38 3.12 15.94 1.17
N ALA A 39 3.96 15.00 1.58
CA ALA A 39 5.40 15.03 1.37
C ALA A 39 5.84 14.32 0.08
N ALA A 40 4.91 13.71 -0.66
CA ALA A 40 5.19 12.96 -1.88
C ALA A 40 6.33 11.92 -1.69
N ARG A 41 6.30 11.18 -0.58
CA ARG A 41 7.36 10.21 -0.24
C ARG A 41 6.83 8.96 0.43
N LEU A 42 7.65 7.93 0.44
CA LEU A 42 7.50 6.74 1.26
C LEU A 42 8.54 6.81 2.39
N THR A 43 8.11 6.56 3.62
CA THR A 43 8.94 6.58 4.83
C THR A 43 8.91 5.21 5.48
N ALA A 44 10.09 4.67 5.84
CA ALA A 44 10.22 3.38 6.51
C ALA A 44 10.55 3.55 8.00
N PHE A 45 10.13 2.54 8.77
CA PHE A 45 10.43 2.37 10.20
C PHE A 45 10.78 0.92 10.47
N ASP A 46 11.68 0.68 11.41
CA ASP A 46 11.93 -0.63 11.97
C ASP A 46 10.88 -0.93 13.03
N ILE A 47 10.36 -2.16 13.04
CA ILE A 47 9.33 -2.64 13.97
C ILE A 47 10.01 -3.48 15.05
N ALA A 48 9.92 -3.06 16.30
CA ALA A 48 10.37 -3.85 17.45
C ALA A 48 9.34 -4.93 17.84
N ALA A 49 9.76 -5.90 18.66
CA ALA A 49 8.91 -7.01 19.10
C ALA A 49 7.64 -6.55 19.86
N ASP A 50 7.69 -5.39 20.53
CA ASP A 50 6.55 -4.76 21.20
C ASP A 50 5.71 -3.87 20.27
N GLY A 51 6.00 -3.85 18.96
CA GLY A 51 5.36 -3.02 17.96
C GLY A 51 5.79 -1.54 17.97
N SER A 52 6.80 -1.18 18.77
CA SER A 52 7.37 0.17 18.73
C SER A 52 8.10 0.41 17.41
N LEU A 53 8.00 1.64 16.90
CA LEU A 53 8.66 2.05 15.67
C LEU A 53 9.92 2.86 15.97
N SER A 54 10.99 2.57 15.24
CA SER A 54 12.29 3.27 15.33
C SER A 54 12.93 3.39 13.94
N GLY A 55 14.13 3.92 13.85
CA GLY A 55 14.90 3.93 12.60
C GLY A 55 14.21 4.65 11.43
N ARG A 56 13.42 5.72 11.71
CA ARG A 56 12.73 6.50 10.66
C ARG A 56 13.69 6.90 9.56
N ARG A 57 13.39 6.54 8.33
CA ARG A 57 14.21 6.85 7.16
C ARG A 57 13.38 7.09 5.91
N LEU A 58 13.91 7.89 4.99
CA LEU A 58 13.34 8.02 3.65
C LEU A 58 13.50 6.69 2.92
N TRP A 59 12.39 6.09 2.49
CA TRP A 59 12.39 4.89 1.67
C TRP A 59 12.44 5.24 0.18
N ALA A 60 11.60 6.20 -0.24
CA ALA A 60 11.63 6.76 -1.60
C ALA A 60 11.02 8.16 -1.63
N GLN A 61 11.63 9.07 -2.38
CA GLN A 61 10.99 10.31 -2.82
C GLN A 61 10.26 10.03 -4.14
N LEU A 62 9.03 10.57 -4.28
CA LEU A 62 8.22 10.39 -5.48
C LEU A 62 8.21 11.69 -6.29
N ASP A 63 8.66 11.62 -7.54
CA ASP A 63 8.63 12.75 -8.46
C ASP A 63 7.31 12.75 -9.23
N ASN A 64 6.60 13.89 -9.17
CA ASN A 64 5.31 14.13 -9.85
C ASN A 64 4.17 13.17 -9.46
N ALA A 65 4.29 12.45 -8.37
CA ALA A 65 3.29 11.53 -7.82
C ALA A 65 3.10 11.78 -6.32
N VAL A 66 1.95 11.40 -5.80
CA VAL A 66 1.67 11.44 -4.36
C VAL A 66 1.12 10.09 -3.92
N PRO A 67 1.64 9.48 -2.85
CA PRO A 67 1.15 8.19 -2.41
C PRO A 67 -0.22 8.32 -1.72
N ASP A 68 -1.15 7.45 -2.12
CA ASP A 68 -2.40 7.17 -1.43
C ASP A 68 -2.35 5.72 -0.92
N GLY A 69 -3.19 4.79 -1.40
CA GLY A 69 -3.05 3.38 -1.08
C GLY A 69 -1.82 2.75 -1.73
N ILE A 70 -1.17 1.85 -1.02
CA ILE A 70 0.04 1.17 -1.48
C ILE A 70 -0.02 -0.34 -1.22
N CYS A 71 0.68 -1.15 -2.00
CA CYS A 71 0.88 -2.58 -1.71
C CYS A 71 2.29 -3.04 -2.11
N LEU A 72 2.77 -4.09 -1.42
CA LEU A 72 4.11 -4.63 -1.57
C LEU A 72 4.12 -5.83 -2.51
N ASP A 73 5.14 -5.97 -3.34
CA ASP A 73 5.37 -7.15 -4.16
C ASP A 73 6.55 -8.01 -3.66
N ALA A 74 6.69 -9.20 -4.25
CA ALA A 74 7.66 -10.20 -3.81
C ALA A 74 9.13 -9.84 -4.10
N GLU A 75 9.39 -8.81 -4.91
CA GLU A 75 10.74 -8.26 -5.10
C GLU A 75 11.04 -7.09 -4.16
N GLY A 76 10.13 -6.81 -3.20
CA GLY A 76 10.27 -5.71 -2.26
C GLY A 76 9.95 -4.33 -2.85
N ALA A 77 9.43 -4.26 -4.08
CA ALA A 77 8.97 -3.01 -4.64
C ALA A 77 7.53 -2.70 -4.18
N ILE A 78 7.20 -1.41 -4.16
CA ILE A 78 5.90 -0.93 -3.71
C ILE A 78 5.12 -0.39 -4.90
N TRP A 79 3.89 -0.90 -5.07
CA TRP A 79 2.90 -0.31 -5.95
C TRP A 79 2.21 0.83 -5.23
N VAL A 80 2.21 2.01 -5.85
CA VAL A 80 1.72 3.26 -5.27
C VAL A 80 0.59 3.79 -6.13
N ALA A 81 -0.62 3.81 -5.60
CA ALA A 81 -1.73 4.54 -6.22
C ALA A 81 -1.50 6.05 -6.05
N SER A 82 -1.54 6.79 -7.16
CA SER A 82 -1.31 8.23 -7.17
C SER A 82 -2.50 8.96 -7.80
N PRO A 83 -3.37 9.57 -6.96
CA PRO A 83 -4.52 10.32 -7.47
C PRO A 83 -4.10 11.49 -8.34
N ARG A 84 -3.02 12.19 -7.98
CA ARG A 84 -2.57 13.42 -8.64
C ARG A 84 -2.11 13.17 -10.08
N SER A 85 -1.45 12.04 -10.34
CA SER A 85 -0.95 11.69 -11.67
C SER A 85 -1.86 10.73 -12.45
N ALA A 86 -2.97 10.30 -11.86
CA ALA A 86 -3.92 9.33 -12.43
C ALA A 86 -3.21 8.04 -12.91
N GLU A 87 -2.37 7.49 -12.06
CA GLU A 87 -1.59 6.28 -12.36
C GLU A 87 -1.29 5.45 -11.10
N VAL A 88 -0.84 4.23 -11.31
CA VAL A 88 -0.18 3.41 -10.29
C VAL A 88 1.26 3.19 -10.70
N LEU A 89 2.18 3.43 -9.77
CA LEU A 89 3.62 3.34 -9.97
C LEU A 89 4.16 2.11 -9.24
N ARG A 90 5.08 1.38 -9.85
CA ARG A 90 5.91 0.39 -9.16
C ARG A 90 7.25 1.04 -8.83
N VAL A 91 7.52 1.18 -7.53
CA VAL A 91 8.67 1.93 -7.01
C VAL A 91 9.57 1.01 -6.21
N ARG A 92 10.88 1.03 -6.46
CA ARG A 92 11.90 0.39 -5.64
C ARG A 92 12.40 1.32 -4.54
N GLU A 93 12.99 0.75 -3.50
CA GLU A 93 13.71 1.54 -2.50
C GLU A 93 14.73 2.47 -3.18
N GLY A 94 14.82 3.71 -2.70
CA GLY A 94 15.62 4.75 -3.34
C GLY A 94 14.86 5.57 -4.40
N GLY A 95 13.65 5.15 -4.83
CA GLY A 95 12.77 5.96 -5.68
C GLY A 95 12.77 5.59 -7.17
N GLU A 96 13.49 4.55 -7.58
CA GLU A 96 13.44 4.08 -8.98
C GLU A 96 12.02 3.61 -9.34
N VAL A 97 11.40 4.25 -10.33
CA VAL A 97 10.10 3.85 -10.89
C VAL A 97 10.32 2.85 -12.03
N THR A 98 10.00 1.58 -11.79
CA THR A 98 10.22 0.49 -12.75
C THR A 98 9.02 0.22 -13.67
N ARG A 99 7.81 0.65 -13.28
CA ARG A 99 6.59 0.53 -14.09
C ARG A 99 5.61 1.65 -13.76
N ARG A 100 4.87 2.09 -14.79
CA ARG A 100 3.75 3.05 -14.66
C ARG A 100 2.53 2.47 -15.35
N ILE A 101 1.38 2.55 -14.70
CA ILE A 101 0.10 2.10 -15.23
C ILE A 101 -0.87 3.28 -15.12
N GLY A 102 -1.18 3.90 -16.27
CA GLY A 102 -2.21 4.94 -16.35
C GLY A 102 -3.60 4.35 -16.11
N VAL A 103 -4.45 5.08 -15.40
CA VAL A 103 -5.83 4.71 -15.14
C VAL A 103 -6.81 5.76 -15.69
N SER A 104 -8.08 5.39 -15.78
CA SER A 104 -9.10 6.24 -16.43
C SER A 104 -9.39 7.54 -15.67
N THR A 105 -9.18 7.53 -14.34
CA THR A 105 -9.42 8.68 -13.44
C THR A 105 -8.33 8.70 -12.35
N GLN A 106 -8.61 9.24 -11.16
CA GLN A 106 -7.66 9.25 -10.06
C GLN A 106 -7.55 7.86 -9.41
N ALA A 107 -6.33 7.37 -9.16
CA ALA A 107 -6.06 6.12 -8.44
C ALA A 107 -5.93 6.40 -6.95
N PHE A 108 -6.77 5.79 -6.11
CA PHE A 108 -6.78 6.00 -4.66
C PHE A 108 -6.24 4.81 -3.87
N ALA A 109 -6.40 3.59 -4.38
CA ALA A 109 -5.87 2.42 -3.72
C ALA A 109 -5.47 1.36 -4.75
N CYS A 110 -4.56 0.49 -4.35
CA CYS A 110 -4.19 -0.69 -5.11
C CYS A 110 -3.88 -1.88 -4.19
N MET A 111 -4.12 -3.09 -4.70
CA MET A 111 -3.84 -4.33 -3.99
C MET A 111 -3.56 -5.46 -4.96
N LEU A 112 -2.51 -6.23 -4.70
CA LEU A 112 -2.20 -7.46 -5.42
C LEU A 112 -3.02 -8.62 -4.85
N GLY A 113 -3.76 -9.33 -5.70
CA GLY A 113 -4.70 -10.37 -5.30
C GLY A 113 -4.81 -11.50 -6.30
N ARG A 114 -5.86 -12.33 -6.15
CA ARG A 114 -6.10 -13.65 -6.71
C ARG A 114 -5.15 -14.72 -6.13
N GLU A 115 -5.31 -15.96 -6.55
CA GLU A 115 -4.56 -17.11 -6.02
C GLU A 115 -3.05 -16.96 -6.25
N ASP A 116 -2.65 -16.54 -7.45
CA ASP A 116 -1.26 -16.30 -7.85
C ASP A 116 -0.71 -14.94 -7.41
N ARG A 117 -1.57 -14.05 -6.84
CA ARG A 117 -1.27 -12.69 -6.42
C ARG A 117 -0.66 -11.79 -7.49
N ARG A 118 -0.94 -12.06 -8.76
CA ARG A 118 -0.42 -11.30 -9.92
C ARG A 118 -1.45 -10.38 -10.55
N THR A 119 -2.65 -10.28 -10.00
CA THR A 119 -3.64 -9.31 -10.43
C THR A 119 -3.57 -8.08 -9.53
N LEU A 120 -3.20 -6.94 -10.10
CA LEU A 120 -3.25 -5.66 -9.43
C LEU A 120 -4.65 -5.07 -9.59
N PHE A 121 -5.40 -5.00 -8.51
CA PHE A 121 -6.68 -4.31 -8.41
C PHE A 121 -6.44 -2.85 -8.07
N ILE A 122 -7.10 -1.94 -8.77
CA ILE A 122 -6.91 -0.50 -8.62
C ILE A 122 -8.28 0.14 -8.40
N LEU A 123 -8.43 0.89 -7.32
CA LEU A 123 -9.65 1.63 -7.01
C LEU A 123 -9.53 3.05 -7.55
N THR A 124 -10.44 3.41 -8.45
CA THR A 124 -10.42 4.71 -9.13
C THR A 124 -11.71 5.49 -8.92
N ALA A 125 -11.62 6.82 -8.93
CA ALA A 125 -12.76 7.72 -8.92
C ALA A 125 -12.39 9.07 -9.56
N GLU A 126 -13.38 9.84 -10.02
CA GLU A 126 -13.16 11.18 -10.58
C GLU A 126 -12.72 12.20 -9.52
N THR A 127 -13.15 12.02 -8.28
CA THR A 127 -12.89 12.96 -7.20
C THR A 127 -12.88 12.28 -5.84
N ALA A 128 -12.08 12.82 -4.91
CA ALA A 128 -12.11 12.51 -3.49
C ALA A 128 -13.12 13.38 -2.72
N ASN A 129 -13.67 14.44 -3.33
CA ASN A 129 -14.61 15.34 -2.67
C ASN A 129 -15.97 14.65 -2.47
N PRO A 130 -16.45 14.47 -1.22
CA PRO A 130 -17.71 13.76 -0.95
C PRO A 130 -18.94 14.44 -1.56
N GLU A 131 -18.95 15.76 -1.67
CA GLU A 131 -20.09 16.51 -2.25
C GLU A 131 -20.16 16.33 -3.76
N GLU A 132 -19.04 16.42 -4.45
CA GLU A 132 -18.94 16.16 -5.89
C GLU A 132 -19.20 14.70 -6.25
N ALA A 133 -18.88 13.78 -5.32
CA ALA A 133 -19.07 12.36 -5.49
C ALA A 133 -20.54 11.91 -5.30
N ARG A 134 -21.39 12.75 -4.66
CA ARG A 134 -22.82 12.44 -4.48
C ARG A 134 -23.53 12.40 -5.84
N GLY A 135 -24.21 11.29 -6.10
CA GLY A 135 -24.97 11.11 -7.34
C GLY A 135 -24.14 10.75 -8.59
N LYS A 136 -22.81 10.68 -8.47
CA LYS A 136 -21.93 10.24 -9.56
C LYS A 136 -21.49 8.79 -9.34
N ALA A 137 -21.80 7.90 -10.28
CA ALA A 137 -21.34 6.52 -10.30
C ALA A 137 -19.96 6.39 -10.99
N SER A 138 -18.99 7.26 -10.62
CA SER A 138 -17.68 7.34 -11.28
C SER A 138 -16.62 6.42 -10.65
N ARG A 139 -16.98 5.69 -9.58
CA ARG A 139 -16.06 4.81 -8.85
C ARG A 139 -15.95 3.47 -9.56
N ARG A 140 -14.72 3.00 -9.75
CA ARG A 140 -14.44 1.75 -10.45
C ARG A 140 -13.38 0.94 -9.69
N VAL A 141 -13.40 -0.37 -9.95
CA VAL A 141 -12.28 -1.26 -9.69
C VAL A 141 -11.75 -1.67 -11.05
N GLU A 142 -10.54 -1.26 -11.35
CA GLU A 142 -9.79 -1.67 -12.53
C GLU A 142 -8.85 -2.81 -12.14
N ALA A 143 -8.50 -3.69 -13.06
CA ALA A 143 -7.62 -4.82 -12.79
C ALA A 143 -6.65 -5.02 -13.96
N ILE A 144 -5.39 -5.33 -13.64
CA ILE A 144 -4.36 -5.61 -14.62
C ILE A 144 -3.43 -6.72 -14.11
N GLU A 145 -2.97 -7.58 -15.01
CA GLU A 145 -1.97 -8.60 -14.70
C GLU A 145 -0.57 -7.98 -14.62
N VAL A 146 0.22 -8.44 -13.63
CA VAL A 146 1.59 -8.00 -13.40
C VAL A 146 2.53 -9.20 -13.24
N ASP A 147 3.81 -8.98 -13.53
CA ASP A 147 4.79 -10.08 -13.59
C ASP A 147 5.25 -10.53 -12.19
N VAL A 148 5.24 -9.63 -11.20
CA VAL A 148 5.71 -9.90 -9.84
C VAL A 148 4.50 -10.07 -8.92
N PRO A 149 4.40 -11.20 -8.19
CA PRO A 149 3.28 -11.43 -7.28
C PRO A 149 3.35 -10.52 -6.05
N GLY A 150 2.23 -10.36 -5.38
CA GLY A 150 2.16 -9.62 -4.12
C GLY A 150 2.90 -10.32 -2.97
N ALA A 151 3.44 -9.52 -2.05
CA ALA A 151 4.03 -9.95 -0.78
C ALA A 151 3.40 -9.23 0.42
N GLY A 152 3.85 -9.56 1.62
CA GLY A 152 3.37 -8.93 2.85
C GLY A 152 1.93 -9.28 3.23
N LEU A 153 1.44 -8.62 4.26
CA LEU A 153 0.08 -8.81 4.76
C LEU A 153 -0.95 -8.00 3.92
N PRO A 154 -2.22 -8.47 3.84
CA PRO A 154 -2.72 -9.71 4.41
C PRO A 154 -2.42 -10.92 3.51
N TRP A 155 -1.70 -11.89 4.02
CA TRP A 155 -1.52 -13.18 3.36
C TRP A 155 -1.58 -14.30 4.38
N SER A 156 -2.51 -15.23 4.21
CA SER A 156 -2.47 -16.52 4.89
C SER A 156 -1.90 -17.55 3.93
N GLN A 157 -0.92 -18.34 4.36
CA GLN A 157 -0.58 -19.57 3.65
C GLN A 157 -1.87 -20.38 3.43
N PRO A 158 -2.08 -21.00 2.25
CA PRO A 158 -3.14 -21.98 2.15
C PRO A 158 -2.89 -23.01 3.25
N THR A 159 -3.85 -23.14 4.14
CA THR A 159 -3.87 -24.23 5.12
C THR A 159 -3.82 -25.50 4.28
N SER A 160 -2.73 -26.28 4.41
CA SER A 160 -2.69 -27.64 3.91
C SER A 160 -3.94 -28.34 4.45
N ILE A 161 -4.87 -28.64 3.57
CA ILE A 161 -5.99 -29.53 3.90
C ILE A 161 -5.30 -30.86 4.19
N GLU A 162 -5.11 -31.19 5.47
CA GLU A 162 -4.87 -32.58 5.85
C GLU A 162 -6.10 -33.35 5.36
N GLU A 163 -5.91 -34.14 4.31
CA GLU A 163 -6.86 -35.13 3.89
C GLU A 163 -7.13 -36.01 5.09
N ARG A 164 -8.27 -35.79 5.75
CA ARG A 164 -8.81 -36.78 6.67
C ARG A 164 -9.29 -37.92 5.79
N GLU A 165 -8.47 -38.94 5.68
CA GLU A 165 -8.90 -40.24 5.15
C GLU A 165 -10.14 -40.73 5.91
N PRO A 166 -11.09 -41.40 5.23
CA PRO A 166 -12.36 -41.85 5.77
C PRO A 166 -12.22 -42.98 6.80
#